data_52c26873aa4a11d025499a4219af9415
#
_entry.id   52c26873aa4a11d025499a4219af9415
#
_cell.length_a   1.000
_cell.length_b   1.000
_cell.length_c   1.000
_cell.angle_alpha   90.00
_cell.angle_beta   90.00
_cell.angle_gamma   90.00
#
_symmetry.space_group_name_H-M   'P 1'
#
loop_
_entity.id
_entity.type
_entity.pdbx_description
1 polymer ?
#
loop_
_entity_poly.entity_id
_entity_poly.type
_entity_poly.pdbx_seq_one_letter_code
_entity_poly.pdbx_strand_id
1 'polypeptide(L)'
;MKLFLFTLLNGLTLAALYFLVASGFTLVFGLMRNVNLAHGSLYLIGGYIAYSAVEATGVFLLGFAVAFVTMAVAGIALQLLVFRHMEGQDLRQTMVTIGISIILADLALWIWGGEFYQIYPPDWLFGAATFPIVIGTLSNGDPVYFTYPIVRLFILGMALVIGVLLWLMLNRTRIGMMIRAGVDDREMLSASGINIQLVFVIVFAIGAGLAGIAGVVGSIFSSLAPGEDVRYLLASLVVVIVGGMGSITGAALGAILIGVAEQFGSVYFPTYAIAVSFLIMVAVLAFRPEGIMGARR
;
A
#
# COMPACT_ATOMS: atom_id res chain seq x y z
N MET A 1 21.04 -13.24 17.89
CA MET A 1 19.59 -13.48 18.02
C MET A 1 18.79 -12.17 18.11
N LYS A 2 19.16 -11.20 19.00
CA LYS A 2 18.48 -9.91 19.18
C LYS A 2 18.34 -9.12 17.86
N LEU A 3 19.46 -8.85 17.16
CA LEU A 3 19.46 -8.09 15.91
C LEU A 3 18.57 -8.74 14.82
N PHE A 4 18.65 -10.05 14.67
CA PHE A 4 17.84 -10.80 13.70
C PHE A 4 16.34 -10.65 13.97
N LEU A 5 15.90 -10.80 15.24
CA LEU A 5 14.49 -10.68 15.61
C LEU A 5 13.95 -9.26 15.38
N PHE A 6 14.73 -8.23 15.76
CA PHE A 6 14.37 -6.84 15.46
C PHE A 6 14.29 -6.57 13.97
N THR A 7 15.27 -7.03 13.20
CA THR A 7 15.29 -6.84 11.75
C THR A 7 14.10 -7.53 11.09
N LEU A 8 13.77 -8.75 11.50
CA LEU A 8 12.63 -9.48 10.98
C LEU A 8 11.30 -8.77 11.25
N LEU A 9 11.04 -8.35 12.50
CA LEU A 9 9.81 -7.65 12.85
C LEU A 9 9.71 -6.27 12.19
N ASN A 10 10.81 -5.54 12.08
CA ASN A 10 10.86 -4.30 11.32
C ASN A 10 10.57 -4.53 9.84
N GLY A 11 11.11 -5.61 9.27
CA GLY A 11 10.83 -6.02 7.90
C GLY A 11 9.36 -6.38 7.69
N LEU A 12 8.73 -7.07 8.65
CA LEU A 12 7.30 -7.35 8.61
C LEU A 12 6.46 -6.06 8.72
N THR A 13 6.88 -5.08 9.53
CA THR A 13 6.17 -3.79 9.60
C THR A 13 6.29 -3.00 8.30
N LEU A 14 7.48 -3.00 7.68
CA LEU A 14 7.67 -2.42 6.35
C LEU A 14 6.84 -3.16 5.29
N ALA A 15 6.80 -4.49 5.36
CA ALA A 15 5.95 -5.32 4.52
C ALA A 15 4.46 -4.99 4.67
N ALA A 16 3.99 -4.72 5.89
CA ALA A 16 2.62 -4.30 6.15
C ALA A 16 2.29 -2.98 5.44
N LEU A 17 3.18 -1.99 5.52
CA LEU A 17 3.01 -0.73 4.81
C LEU A 17 3.01 -0.93 3.28
N TYR A 18 3.96 -1.68 2.76
CA TYR A 18 4.01 -2.01 1.33
C TYR A 18 2.78 -2.77 0.85
N PHE A 19 2.27 -3.69 1.65
CA PHE A 19 1.02 -4.39 1.35
C PHE A 19 -0.18 -3.44 1.28
N LEU A 20 -0.30 -2.49 2.20
CA LEU A 20 -1.40 -1.51 2.19
C LEU A 20 -1.41 -0.69 0.89
N VAL A 21 -0.26 -0.15 0.48
CA VAL A 21 -0.13 0.57 -0.79
C VAL A 21 -0.41 -0.35 -1.97
N ALA A 22 0.23 -1.52 -2.00
CA ALA A 22 0.13 -2.48 -3.09
C ALA A 22 -1.26 -3.10 -3.22
N SER A 23 -2.04 -3.22 -2.14
CA SER A 23 -3.39 -3.79 -2.15
C SER A 23 -4.37 -2.97 -2.99
N GLY A 24 -4.33 -1.63 -2.84
CA GLY A 24 -5.11 -0.72 -3.66
C GLY A 24 -4.66 -0.73 -5.11
N PHE A 25 -3.34 -0.71 -5.33
CA PHE A 25 -2.75 -0.75 -6.67
C PHE A 25 -3.10 -2.04 -7.41
N THR A 26 -2.94 -3.21 -6.77
CA THR A 26 -3.23 -4.52 -7.39
C THR A 26 -4.70 -4.71 -7.70
N LEU A 27 -5.60 -4.12 -6.89
CA LEU A 27 -7.05 -4.16 -7.14
C LEU A 27 -7.41 -3.40 -8.42
N VAL A 28 -6.89 -2.19 -8.59
CA VAL A 28 -7.10 -1.37 -9.79
C VAL A 28 -6.45 -2.02 -11.01
N PHE A 29 -5.19 -2.44 -10.89
CA PHE A 29 -4.46 -3.07 -11.99
C PHE A 29 -5.12 -4.37 -12.45
N GLY A 30 -5.58 -5.21 -11.51
CA GLY A 30 -6.20 -6.50 -11.82
C GLY A 30 -7.39 -6.36 -12.79
N LEU A 31 -8.25 -5.37 -12.55
CA LEU A 31 -9.42 -5.14 -13.40
C LEU A 31 -9.11 -4.33 -14.66
N MET A 32 -8.29 -3.28 -14.55
CA MET A 32 -8.06 -2.37 -15.67
C MET A 32 -6.93 -2.83 -16.60
N ARG A 33 -6.05 -3.71 -16.12
CA ARG A 33 -4.82 -4.16 -16.80
C ARG A 33 -3.90 -3.02 -17.21
N ASN A 34 -4.02 -1.90 -16.53
CA ASN A 34 -3.25 -0.69 -16.79
C ASN A 34 -2.60 -0.17 -15.50
N VAL A 35 -1.37 0.34 -15.63
CA VAL A 35 -0.58 0.88 -14.53
C VAL A 35 -1.04 2.31 -14.24
N ASN A 36 -1.60 2.53 -13.05
CA ASN A 36 -1.95 3.88 -12.57
C ASN A 36 -0.79 4.48 -11.79
N LEU A 37 0.03 5.30 -12.46
CA LEU A 37 1.19 5.95 -11.83
C LEU A 37 0.81 7.09 -10.87
N ALA A 38 -0.44 7.58 -10.91
CA ALA A 38 -0.94 8.54 -9.92
C ALA A 38 -1.25 7.90 -8.55
N HIS A 39 -1.14 6.57 -8.40
CA HIS A 39 -1.46 5.88 -7.15
C HIS A 39 -0.57 6.33 -5.98
N GLY A 40 0.71 6.59 -6.23
CA GLY A 40 1.63 7.14 -5.22
C GLY A 40 1.22 8.53 -4.75
N SER A 41 0.77 9.39 -5.66
CA SER A 41 0.30 10.73 -5.29
C SER A 41 -1.01 10.68 -4.50
N LEU A 42 -1.90 9.71 -4.76
CA LEU A 42 -3.09 9.47 -3.93
C LEU A 42 -2.71 9.03 -2.51
N TYR A 43 -1.66 8.20 -2.36
CA TYR A 43 -1.07 7.87 -1.06
C TYR A 43 -0.60 9.12 -0.34
N LEU A 44 0.21 9.96 -0.98
CA LEU A 44 0.81 11.14 -0.37
C LEU A 44 -0.26 12.16 0.06
N ILE A 45 -1.20 12.50 -0.84
CA ILE A 45 -2.29 13.44 -0.56
C ILE A 45 -3.22 12.89 0.54
N GLY A 46 -3.53 11.59 0.51
CA GLY A 46 -4.32 10.96 1.54
C GLY A 46 -3.68 11.10 2.93
N GLY A 47 -2.36 10.94 3.01
CA GLY A 47 -1.59 11.18 4.23
C GLY A 47 -1.64 12.64 4.70
N TYR A 48 -1.45 13.62 3.79
CA TYR A 48 -1.51 15.04 4.12
C TYR A 48 -2.91 15.49 4.58
N ILE A 49 -3.97 15.02 3.90
CA ILE A 49 -5.36 15.30 4.30
C ILE A 49 -5.65 14.71 5.69
N ALA A 50 -5.18 13.48 5.94
CA ALA A 50 -5.33 12.87 7.26
C ALA A 50 -4.59 13.65 8.33
N TYR A 51 -3.34 14.06 8.07
CA TYR A 51 -2.57 14.91 8.97
C TYR A 51 -3.36 16.19 9.32
N SER A 52 -3.86 16.91 8.32
CA SER A 52 -4.64 18.12 8.53
C SER A 52 -5.93 17.87 9.33
N ALA A 53 -6.59 16.73 9.09
CA ALA A 53 -7.81 16.37 9.82
C ALA A 53 -7.52 16.01 11.29
N VAL A 54 -6.44 15.28 11.54
CA VAL A 54 -6.02 14.93 12.91
C VAL A 54 -5.56 16.17 13.68
N GLU A 55 -4.78 17.05 13.05
CA GLU A 55 -4.32 18.31 13.65
C GLU A 55 -5.49 19.22 14.02
N ALA A 56 -6.49 19.34 13.15
CA ALA A 56 -7.65 20.19 13.38
C ALA A 56 -8.63 19.63 14.45
N THR A 57 -8.73 18.31 14.59
CA THR A 57 -9.77 17.68 15.41
C THR A 57 -9.23 17.02 16.69
N GLY A 58 -7.93 16.70 16.72
CA GLY A 58 -7.34 15.89 17.79
C GLY A 58 -7.76 14.40 17.75
N VAL A 59 -8.53 13.97 16.77
CA VAL A 59 -9.07 12.60 16.71
C VAL A 59 -8.28 11.75 15.72
N PHE A 60 -7.37 10.93 16.24
CA PHE A 60 -6.47 10.08 15.45
C PHE A 60 -7.19 9.16 14.43
N LEU A 61 -8.25 8.45 14.88
CA LEU A 61 -8.98 7.52 14.00
C LEU A 61 -9.77 8.24 12.90
N LEU A 62 -10.12 9.51 13.09
CA LEU A 62 -10.79 10.30 12.06
C LEU A 62 -9.88 10.49 10.83
N GLY A 63 -8.56 10.58 11.02
CA GLY A 63 -7.60 10.66 9.93
C GLY A 63 -7.76 9.53 8.91
N PHE A 64 -7.95 8.28 9.38
CA PHE A 64 -8.16 7.13 8.50
C PHE A 64 -9.49 7.22 7.72
N ALA A 65 -10.57 7.61 8.39
CA ALA A 65 -11.88 7.75 7.75
C ALA A 65 -11.87 8.87 6.70
N VAL A 66 -11.30 10.03 7.03
CA VAL A 66 -11.20 11.18 6.13
C VAL A 66 -10.31 10.84 4.94
N ALA A 67 -9.12 10.24 5.15
CA ALA A 67 -8.25 9.83 4.06
C ALA A 67 -8.93 8.82 3.12
N PHE A 68 -9.59 7.81 3.67
CA PHE A 68 -10.31 6.83 2.85
C PHE A 68 -11.41 7.48 2.01
N VAL A 69 -12.28 8.27 2.64
CA VAL A 69 -13.43 8.88 1.95
C VAL A 69 -12.99 9.89 0.89
N THR A 70 -12.06 10.79 1.23
CA THR A 70 -11.59 11.82 0.29
C THR A 70 -10.86 11.20 -0.89
N MET A 71 -10.00 10.19 -0.66
CA MET A 71 -9.31 9.50 -1.75
C MET A 71 -10.25 8.60 -2.54
N ALA A 72 -11.26 7.97 -1.93
CA ALA A 72 -12.28 7.24 -2.67
C ALA A 72 -13.08 8.16 -3.60
N VAL A 73 -13.48 9.35 -3.14
CA VAL A 73 -14.13 10.37 -3.97
C VAL A 73 -13.21 10.84 -5.10
N ALA A 74 -11.93 11.09 -4.81
CA ALA A 74 -10.94 11.44 -5.84
C ALA A 74 -10.80 10.30 -6.88
N GLY A 75 -10.76 9.05 -6.44
CA GLY A 75 -10.74 7.90 -7.32
C GLY A 75 -11.98 7.80 -8.21
N ILE A 76 -13.18 8.01 -7.67
CA ILE A 76 -14.43 8.09 -8.45
C ILE A 76 -14.34 9.21 -9.49
N ALA A 77 -13.88 10.39 -9.09
CA ALA A 77 -13.74 11.54 -9.99
C ALA A 77 -12.76 11.23 -11.13
N LEU A 78 -11.58 10.67 -10.82
CA LEU A 78 -10.58 10.27 -11.82
C LEU A 78 -11.16 9.24 -12.81
N GLN A 79 -11.89 8.24 -12.30
CA GLN A 79 -12.50 7.23 -13.16
C GLN A 79 -13.56 7.83 -14.08
N LEU A 80 -14.47 8.64 -13.54
CA LEU A 80 -15.59 9.18 -14.30
C LEU A 80 -15.19 10.30 -15.26
N LEU A 81 -14.24 11.16 -14.86
CA LEU A 81 -13.89 12.34 -15.66
C LEU A 81 -12.76 12.06 -16.66
N VAL A 82 -11.88 11.11 -16.33
CA VAL A 82 -10.65 10.88 -17.09
C VAL A 82 -10.61 9.48 -17.71
N PHE A 83 -10.54 8.44 -16.88
CA PHE A 83 -10.15 7.11 -17.34
C PHE A 83 -11.23 6.41 -18.19
N ARG A 84 -12.50 6.64 -17.90
CA ARG A 84 -13.60 6.05 -18.71
C ARG A 84 -13.54 6.42 -20.20
N HIS A 85 -12.91 7.57 -20.52
CA HIS A 85 -12.79 8.05 -21.90
C HIS A 85 -11.57 7.46 -22.63
N MET A 86 -10.74 6.67 -21.92
CA MET A 86 -9.48 6.12 -22.43
C MET A 86 -9.46 4.58 -22.35
N GLU A 87 -10.62 3.94 -22.21
CA GLU A 87 -10.69 2.49 -22.14
C GLU A 87 -10.15 1.85 -23.41
N GLY A 88 -9.33 0.80 -23.26
CA GLY A 88 -8.64 0.14 -24.35
C GLY A 88 -7.44 0.92 -24.93
N GLN A 89 -7.07 2.05 -24.34
CA GLN A 89 -5.92 2.88 -24.75
C GLN A 89 -4.85 2.90 -23.67
N ASP A 90 -4.25 1.77 -23.38
CA ASP A 90 -3.35 1.56 -22.22
C ASP A 90 -2.19 2.57 -22.16
N LEU A 91 -1.51 2.81 -23.31
CA LEU A 91 -0.40 3.76 -23.35
C LEU A 91 -0.87 5.19 -23.02
N ARG A 92 -2.00 5.62 -23.61
CA ARG A 92 -2.55 6.95 -23.38
C ARG A 92 -2.98 7.12 -21.92
N GLN A 93 -3.63 6.11 -21.36
CA GLN A 93 -4.04 6.12 -19.96
C GLN A 93 -2.83 6.21 -19.03
N THR A 94 -1.77 5.42 -19.27
CA THR A 94 -0.52 5.48 -18.49
C THR A 94 0.11 6.87 -18.56
N MET A 95 0.21 7.48 -19.75
CA MET A 95 0.77 8.84 -19.91
C MET A 95 -0.03 9.89 -19.15
N VAL A 96 -1.36 9.79 -19.16
CA VAL A 96 -2.23 10.70 -18.42
C VAL A 96 -2.06 10.52 -16.91
N THR A 97 -1.87 9.28 -16.42
CA THR A 97 -1.60 9.08 -14.99
C THR A 97 -0.29 9.69 -14.51
N ILE A 98 0.74 9.75 -15.38
CA ILE A 98 1.98 10.50 -15.08
C ILE A 98 1.68 11.99 -14.95
N GLY A 99 0.93 12.59 -15.91
CA GLY A 99 0.55 13.98 -15.83
C GLY A 99 -0.26 14.31 -14.57
N ILE A 100 -1.22 13.45 -14.22
CA ILE A 100 -2.00 13.57 -12.97
C ILE A 100 -1.08 13.49 -11.76
N SER A 101 -0.13 12.56 -11.73
CA SER A 101 0.82 12.40 -10.62
C SER A 101 1.62 13.68 -10.38
N ILE A 102 2.14 14.29 -11.45
CA ILE A 102 2.89 15.55 -11.36
C ILE A 102 1.99 16.68 -10.83
N ILE A 103 0.78 16.83 -11.39
CA ILE A 103 -0.18 17.85 -10.93
C ILE A 103 -0.52 17.67 -9.45
N LEU A 104 -0.77 16.45 -9.01
CA LEU A 104 -1.10 16.14 -7.62
C LEU A 104 0.09 16.39 -6.68
N ALA A 105 1.31 16.07 -7.11
CA ALA A 105 2.52 16.35 -6.33
C ALA A 105 2.76 17.84 -6.17
N ASP A 106 2.59 18.62 -7.25
CA ASP A 106 2.72 20.08 -7.22
C ASP A 106 1.61 20.74 -6.38
N LEU A 107 0.37 20.25 -6.47
CA LEU A 107 -0.72 20.69 -5.59
C LEU A 107 -0.44 20.40 -4.13
N ALA A 108 0.10 19.22 -3.82
CA ALA A 108 0.50 18.89 -2.44
C ALA A 108 1.58 19.86 -1.94
N LEU A 109 2.60 20.13 -2.76
CA LEU A 109 3.65 21.09 -2.43
C LEU A 109 3.12 22.52 -2.25
N TRP A 110 2.16 22.92 -3.07
CA TRP A 110 1.54 24.27 -2.99
C TRP A 110 0.70 24.43 -1.71
N ILE A 111 -0.04 23.39 -1.28
CA ILE A 111 -0.95 23.47 -0.13
C ILE A 111 -0.20 23.26 1.19
N TRP A 112 0.68 22.26 1.28
CA TRP A 112 1.37 21.87 2.52
C TRP A 112 2.84 22.34 2.58
N GLY A 113 3.42 22.80 1.45
CA GLY A 113 4.82 23.21 1.39
C GLY A 113 5.78 22.03 1.34
N GLY A 114 7.07 22.31 1.57
CA GLY A 114 8.17 21.33 1.52
C GLY A 114 8.55 20.73 2.89
N GLU A 115 7.76 20.98 3.92
CA GLU A 115 8.03 20.53 5.28
C GLU A 115 7.72 19.03 5.47
N PHE A 116 8.29 18.46 6.54
CA PHE A 116 8.03 17.08 6.93
C PHE A 116 6.84 17.02 7.88
N TYR A 117 5.83 16.25 7.53
CA TYR A 117 4.63 16.06 8.34
C TYR A 117 4.56 14.63 8.87
N GLN A 118 4.25 14.50 10.16
CA GLN A 118 4.11 13.20 10.80
C GLN A 118 2.86 13.19 11.69
N ILE A 119 2.06 12.14 11.57
CA ILE A 119 0.94 11.91 12.49
C ILE A 119 1.48 11.19 13.71
N TYR A 120 1.41 11.86 14.86
CA TYR A 120 1.80 11.25 16.13
C TYR A 120 0.69 10.32 16.62
N PRO A 121 1.05 9.10 17.03
CA PRO A 121 0.08 8.18 17.61
C PRO A 121 -0.44 8.70 18.96
N PRO A 122 -1.70 8.37 19.34
CA PRO A 122 -2.26 8.72 20.63
C PRO A 122 -1.59 7.93 21.76
N ASP A 123 -1.78 8.39 23.01
CA ASP A 123 -1.12 7.84 24.21
C ASP A 123 -1.29 6.32 24.38
N TRP A 124 -2.43 5.77 23.99
CA TRP A 124 -2.69 4.31 24.06
C TRP A 124 -1.88 3.47 23.06
N LEU A 125 -1.26 4.09 22.04
CA LEU A 125 -0.31 3.47 21.11
C LEU A 125 1.16 3.78 21.47
N PHE A 126 1.40 4.62 22.46
CA PHE A 126 2.75 4.89 22.95
C PHE A 126 3.30 3.71 23.75
N GLY A 127 4.62 3.59 23.74
CA GLY A 127 5.33 2.56 24.50
C GLY A 127 5.69 1.33 23.67
N ALA A 128 6.10 0.29 24.37
CA ALA A 128 6.54 -0.97 23.78
C ALA A 128 5.89 -2.16 24.49
N ALA A 129 5.43 -3.11 23.72
CA ALA A 129 4.97 -4.41 24.21
C ALA A 129 6.19 -5.24 24.60
N THR A 130 6.19 -5.82 25.80
CA THR A 130 7.24 -6.71 26.31
C THR A 130 6.86 -8.14 26.05
N PHE A 131 7.71 -8.85 25.33
CA PHE A 131 7.53 -10.28 25.06
C PHE A 131 8.36 -11.12 26.03
N PRO A 132 7.91 -12.29 26.46
CA PRO A 132 8.62 -13.16 27.40
C PRO A 132 9.83 -13.89 26.75
N ILE A 133 10.56 -13.17 25.91
CA ILE A 133 11.76 -13.64 25.21
C ILE A 133 12.97 -12.94 25.80
N VAL A 134 13.83 -13.66 26.48
CA VAL A 134 15.07 -13.11 27.03
C VAL A 134 16.08 -12.91 25.89
N ILE A 135 16.52 -11.68 25.70
CA ILE A 135 17.47 -11.27 24.65
C ILE A 135 18.87 -10.96 25.18
N GLY A 136 19.05 -10.95 26.49
CA GLY A 136 20.31 -10.68 27.18
C GLY A 136 20.12 -10.61 28.66
N THR A 137 21.21 -10.36 29.40
CA THR A 137 21.22 -10.10 30.83
C THR A 137 21.93 -8.78 31.12
N LEU A 138 21.41 -8.03 32.07
CA LEU A 138 22.05 -6.84 32.58
C LEU A 138 23.31 -7.20 33.41
N SER A 139 24.15 -6.23 33.72
CA SER A 139 25.35 -6.43 34.53
C SER A 139 25.05 -6.92 35.97
N ASN A 140 23.82 -6.70 36.45
CA ASN A 140 23.32 -7.17 37.74
C ASN A 140 22.71 -8.59 37.69
N GLY A 141 22.71 -9.25 36.49
CA GLY A 141 22.15 -10.57 36.29
C GLY A 141 20.66 -10.62 35.90
N ASP A 142 19.96 -9.48 35.87
CA ASP A 142 18.54 -9.44 35.51
C ASP A 142 18.32 -9.72 34.03
N PRO A 143 17.27 -10.46 33.66
CA PRO A 143 16.96 -10.75 32.28
C PRO A 143 16.44 -9.53 31.53
N VAL A 144 17.00 -9.24 30.35
CA VAL A 144 16.47 -8.25 29.43
C VAL A 144 15.48 -8.90 28.48
N TYR A 145 14.23 -8.47 28.58
CA TYR A 145 13.16 -8.97 27.72
C TYR A 145 13.12 -8.23 26.38
N PHE A 146 12.64 -8.94 25.36
CA PHE A 146 12.42 -8.35 24.05
C PHE A 146 11.22 -7.39 24.09
N THR A 147 11.42 -6.15 23.66
CA THR A 147 10.37 -5.13 23.56
C THR A 147 10.21 -4.68 22.12
N TYR A 148 8.96 -4.43 21.70
CA TYR A 148 8.67 -3.94 20.36
C TYR A 148 7.62 -2.82 20.41
N PRO A 149 7.77 -1.70 19.64
CA PRO A 149 6.84 -0.58 19.68
C PRO A 149 5.39 -0.99 19.37
N ILE A 150 4.45 -0.56 20.22
CA ILE A 150 3.02 -0.88 20.08
C ILE A 150 2.48 -0.34 18.75
N VAL A 151 2.90 0.85 18.33
CA VAL A 151 2.49 1.47 17.06
C VAL A 151 2.82 0.58 15.85
N ARG A 152 3.95 -0.14 15.88
CA ARG A 152 4.31 -1.07 14.79
C ARG A 152 3.45 -2.32 14.78
N LEU A 153 3.06 -2.81 15.97
CA LEU A 153 2.08 -3.90 16.09
C LEU A 153 0.71 -3.47 15.59
N PHE A 154 0.31 -2.22 15.85
CA PHE A 154 -0.92 -1.64 15.31
C PHE A 154 -0.90 -1.61 13.76
N ILE A 155 0.22 -1.21 13.15
CA ILE A 155 0.39 -1.23 11.67
C ILE A 155 0.25 -2.64 11.12
N LEU A 156 0.89 -3.63 11.75
CA LEU A 156 0.75 -5.04 11.38
C LEU A 156 -0.69 -5.53 11.50
N GLY A 157 -1.34 -5.21 12.61
CA GLY A 157 -2.75 -5.56 12.86
C GLY A 157 -3.69 -4.93 11.82
N MET A 158 -3.46 -3.66 11.48
CA MET A 158 -4.25 -2.95 10.46
C MET A 158 -4.08 -3.58 9.08
N ALA A 159 -2.85 -3.89 8.68
CA ALA A 159 -2.59 -4.54 7.39
C ALA A 159 -3.27 -5.93 7.33
N LEU A 160 -3.24 -6.68 8.42
CA LEU A 160 -3.94 -7.97 8.52
C LEU A 160 -5.47 -7.79 8.40
N VAL A 161 -6.05 -6.84 9.12
CA VAL A 161 -7.51 -6.57 9.07
C VAL A 161 -7.92 -6.14 7.67
N ILE A 162 -7.19 -5.21 7.04
CA ILE A 162 -7.49 -4.77 5.67
C ILE A 162 -7.31 -5.92 4.69
N GLY A 163 -6.26 -6.73 4.83
CA GLY A 163 -6.04 -7.92 3.99
C GLY A 163 -7.19 -8.93 4.10
N VAL A 164 -7.66 -9.22 5.31
CA VAL A 164 -8.81 -10.10 5.55
C VAL A 164 -10.10 -9.51 4.98
N LEU A 165 -10.36 -8.22 5.19
CA LEU A 165 -11.54 -7.54 4.65
C LEU A 165 -11.55 -7.55 3.12
N LEU A 166 -10.41 -7.29 2.47
CA LEU A 166 -10.28 -7.38 1.02
C LEU A 166 -10.47 -8.81 0.52
N TRP A 167 -9.89 -9.78 1.20
CA TRP A 167 -10.08 -11.19 0.85
C TRP A 167 -11.54 -11.61 0.97
N LEU A 168 -12.22 -11.22 2.07
CA LEU A 168 -13.66 -11.46 2.26
C LEU A 168 -14.49 -10.74 1.20
N MET A 169 -14.20 -9.48 0.93
CA MET A 169 -14.88 -8.69 -0.10
C MET A 169 -14.79 -9.40 -1.45
N LEU A 170 -13.58 -9.80 -1.88
CA LEU A 170 -13.39 -10.45 -3.16
C LEU A 170 -14.01 -11.84 -3.23
N ASN A 171 -13.93 -12.66 -2.16
CA ASN A 171 -14.31 -14.05 -2.23
C ASN A 171 -15.75 -14.32 -1.78
N ARG A 172 -16.36 -13.43 -0.99
CA ARG A 172 -17.65 -13.66 -0.34
C ARG A 172 -18.75 -12.65 -0.73
N THR A 173 -18.42 -11.61 -1.52
CA THR A 173 -19.43 -10.60 -1.91
C THR A 173 -19.76 -10.63 -3.39
N ARG A 174 -20.94 -10.08 -3.75
CA ARG A 174 -21.36 -9.90 -5.15
C ARG A 174 -20.41 -8.98 -5.91
N ILE A 175 -19.91 -7.92 -5.26
CA ILE A 175 -18.93 -7.01 -5.85
C ILE A 175 -17.65 -7.76 -6.20
N GLY A 176 -17.15 -8.60 -5.30
CA GLY A 176 -15.97 -9.42 -5.55
C GLY A 176 -16.17 -10.42 -6.70
N MET A 177 -17.36 -11.01 -6.84
CA MET A 177 -17.67 -11.85 -8.01
C MET A 177 -17.63 -11.06 -9.32
N MET A 178 -18.23 -9.86 -9.35
CA MET A 178 -18.19 -8.98 -10.53
C MET A 178 -16.76 -8.55 -10.88
N ILE A 179 -15.95 -8.21 -9.87
CA ILE A 179 -14.54 -7.83 -10.07
C ILE A 179 -13.75 -9.00 -10.69
N ARG A 180 -13.85 -10.20 -10.14
CA ARG A 180 -13.14 -11.38 -10.68
C ARG A 180 -13.62 -11.74 -12.08
N ALA A 181 -14.93 -11.77 -12.32
CA ALA A 181 -15.46 -12.01 -13.65
C ALA A 181 -14.98 -10.96 -14.67
N GLY A 182 -14.89 -9.69 -14.28
CA GLY A 182 -14.36 -8.62 -15.13
C GLY A 182 -12.85 -8.69 -15.36
N VAL A 183 -12.10 -9.31 -14.45
CA VAL A 183 -10.66 -9.60 -14.64
C VAL A 183 -10.47 -10.72 -15.65
N ASP A 184 -11.33 -11.76 -15.60
CA ASP A 184 -11.28 -12.90 -16.50
C ASP A 184 -11.75 -12.51 -17.92
N ASP A 185 -12.96 -11.97 -18.03
CA ASP A 185 -13.56 -11.57 -19.32
C ASP A 185 -14.54 -10.40 -19.14
N ARG A 186 -14.14 -9.21 -19.60
CA ARG A 186 -14.96 -7.98 -19.53
C ARG A 186 -16.15 -8.03 -20.48
N GLU A 187 -15.98 -8.61 -21.68
CA GLU A 187 -17.01 -8.65 -22.70
C GLU A 187 -18.13 -9.59 -22.24
N MET A 188 -17.78 -10.75 -21.72
CA MET A 188 -18.73 -11.70 -21.16
C MET A 188 -19.49 -11.11 -19.95
N LEU A 189 -18.80 -10.38 -19.07
CA LEU A 189 -19.44 -9.70 -17.94
C LEU A 189 -20.46 -8.66 -18.42
N SER A 190 -20.09 -7.86 -19.42
CA SER A 190 -21.00 -6.88 -20.04
C SER A 190 -22.21 -7.56 -20.72
N ALA A 191 -21.98 -8.64 -21.46
CA ALA A 191 -23.03 -9.41 -22.10
C ALA A 191 -24.03 -10.03 -21.11
N SER A 192 -23.59 -10.26 -19.86
CA SER A 192 -24.45 -10.72 -18.75
C SER A 192 -25.30 -9.60 -18.14
N GLY A 193 -25.32 -8.38 -18.72
CA GLY A 193 -26.11 -7.24 -18.30
C GLY A 193 -25.52 -6.45 -17.12
N ILE A 194 -24.30 -6.73 -16.72
CA ILE A 194 -23.61 -6.01 -15.62
C ILE A 194 -22.95 -4.75 -16.18
N ASN A 195 -23.22 -3.61 -15.53
CA ASN A 195 -22.58 -2.35 -15.91
C ASN A 195 -21.10 -2.35 -15.46
N ILE A 196 -20.21 -2.61 -16.41
CA ILE A 196 -18.76 -2.69 -16.16
C ILE A 196 -18.18 -1.35 -15.71
N GLN A 197 -18.75 -0.22 -16.16
CA GLN A 197 -18.34 1.11 -15.71
C GLN A 197 -18.55 1.28 -14.20
N LEU A 198 -19.67 0.80 -13.67
CA LEU A 198 -19.91 0.82 -12.24
C LEU A 198 -18.88 -0.02 -11.47
N VAL A 199 -18.49 -1.17 -12.03
CA VAL A 199 -17.46 -2.02 -11.41
C VAL A 199 -16.11 -1.29 -11.39
N PHE A 200 -15.73 -0.60 -12.46
CA PHE A 200 -14.51 0.23 -12.51
C PHE A 200 -14.54 1.34 -11.48
N VAL A 201 -15.66 2.07 -11.37
CA VAL A 201 -15.82 3.14 -10.37
C VAL A 201 -15.66 2.60 -8.93
N ILE A 202 -16.27 1.47 -8.62
CA ILE A 202 -16.15 0.85 -7.28
C ILE A 202 -14.71 0.44 -7.01
N VAL A 203 -14.05 -0.19 -7.96
CA VAL A 203 -12.65 -0.65 -7.82
C VAL A 203 -11.71 0.54 -7.64
N PHE A 204 -11.89 1.60 -8.42
CA PHE A 204 -11.10 2.82 -8.28
C PHE A 204 -11.33 3.51 -6.93
N ALA A 205 -12.59 3.60 -6.48
CA ALA A 205 -12.92 4.17 -5.17
C ALA A 205 -12.23 3.42 -4.04
N ILE A 206 -12.33 2.08 -4.04
CA ILE A 206 -11.70 1.25 -3.01
C ILE A 206 -10.18 1.34 -3.12
N GLY A 207 -9.60 1.23 -4.31
CA GLY A 207 -8.15 1.28 -4.52
C GLY A 207 -7.54 2.62 -4.10
N ALA A 208 -8.17 3.74 -4.47
CA ALA A 208 -7.74 5.08 -4.07
C ALA A 208 -7.94 5.30 -2.56
N GLY A 209 -9.05 4.84 -1.98
CA GLY A 209 -9.28 4.89 -0.54
C GLY A 209 -8.22 4.11 0.26
N LEU A 210 -7.80 2.94 -0.23
CA LEU A 210 -6.72 2.15 0.37
C LEU A 210 -5.37 2.87 0.24
N ALA A 211 -5.10 3.56 -0.87
CA ALA A 211 -3.91 4.41 -0.99
C ALA A 211 -3.93 5.52 0.07
N GLY A 212 -5.10 6.15 0.31
CA GLY A 212 -5.26 7.13 1.38
C GLY A 212 -4.96 6.57 2.77
N ILE A 213 -5.51 5.40 3.12
CA ILE A 213 -5.19 4.71 4.39
C ILE A 213 -3.70 4.40 4.48
N ALA A 214 -3.10 3.91 3.41
CA ALA A 214 -1.67 3.63 3.38
C ALA A 214 -0.83 4.89 3.61
N GLY A 215 -1.28 6.07 3.11
CA GLY A 215 -0.67 7.37 3.38
C GLY A 215 -0.71 7.74 4.86
N VAL A 216 -1.82 7.47 5.56
CA VAL A 216 -1.90 7.66 7.02
C VAL A 216 -0.90 6.76 7.74
N VAL A 217 -0.86 5.46 7.38
CA VAL A 217 0.09 4.52 7.99
C VAL A 217 1.53 4.93 7.69
N GLY A 218 1.80 5.40 6.47
CA GLY A 218 3.11 5.92 6.09
C GLY A 218 3.53 7.12 6.94
N SER A 219 2.62 8.05 7.20
CA SER A 219 2.89 9.22 8.06
C SER A 219 3.13 8.87 9.52
N ILE A 220 2.57 7.75 10.00
CA ILE A 220 2.83 7.23 11.35
C ILE A 220 4.18 6.49 11.41
N PHE A 221 4.50 5.74 10.35
CA PHE A 221 5.72 4.94 10.26
C PHE A 221 6.98 5.79 10.02
N SER A 222 6.84 6.78 9.13
CA SER A 222 7.86 7.77 8.76
C SER A 222 7.19 9.13 8.54
N SER A 223 7.95 10.19 8.28
CA SER A 223 7.36 11.47 7.89
C SER A 223 6.86 11.45 6.44
N LEU A 224 5.82 12.23 6.15
CA LEU A 224 5.42 12.59 4.79
C LEU A 224 6.30 13.73 4.29
N ALA A 225 6.83 13.59 3.09
CA ALA A 225 7.61 14.61 2.42
C ALA A 225 7.35 14.58 0.92
N PRO A 226 7.55 15.68 0.20
CA PRO A 226 7.54 15.68 -1.27
C PRO A 226 8.52 14.63 -1.81
N GLY A 227 8.07 13.83 -2.80
CA GLY A 227 8.86 12.76 -3.40
C GLY A 227 8.65 11.37 -2.78
N GLU A 228 8.04 11.26 -1.59
CA GLU A 228 7.69 9.96 -1.00
C GLU A 228 6.62 9.21 -1.84
N ASP A 229 5.78 9.91 -2.59
CA ASP A 229 4.82 9.36 -3.55
C ASP A 229 5.51 8.45 -4.58
N VAL A 230 6.62 8.89 -5.15
CA VAL A 230 7.40 8.10 -6.13
C VAL A 230 8.01 6.87 -5.48
N ARG A 231 8.55 7.02 -4.27
CA ARG A 231 9.17 5.92 -3.52
C ARG A 231 8.17 4.80 -3.24
N TYR A 232 6.99 5.14 -2.70
CA TYR A 232 5.97 4.14 -2.37
C TYR A 232 5.26 3.59 -3.61
N LEU A 233 5.14 4.40 -4.68
CA LEU A 233 4.69 3.91 -5.98
C LEU A 233 5.62 2.81 -6.51
N LEU A 234 6.93 3.06 -6.56
CA LEU A 234 7.91 2.09 -7.03
C LEU A 234 7.93 0.82 -6.16
N ALA A 235 7.91 0.98 -4.83
CA ALA A 235 7.83 -0.15 -3.92
C ALA A 235 6.56 -1.00 -4.16
N SER A 236 5.40 -0.35 -4.34
CA SER A 236 4.14 -1.05 -4.63
C SER A 236 4.17 -1.78 -5.98
N LEU A 237 4.78 -1.17 -6.99
CA LEU A 237 4.99 -1.82 -8.30
C LEU A 237 5.84 -3.08 -8.17
N VAL A 238 6.98 -3.00 -7.48
CA VAL A 238 7.85 -4.15 -7.22
C VAL A 238 7.09 -5.26 -6.50
N VAL A 239 6.36 -4.92 -5.44
CA VAL A 239 5.55 -5.87 -4.66
C VAL A 239 4.49 -6.55 -5.52
N VAL A 240 3.76 -5.79 -6.34
CA VAL A 240 2.68 -6.33 -7.18
C VAL A 240 3.23 -7.19 -8.32
N ILE A 241 4.34 -6.79 -8.92
CA ILE A 241 5.01 -7.58 -9.97
C ILE A 241 5.54 -8.90 -9.38
N VAL A 242 6.25 -8.84 -8.26
CA VAL A 242 6.78 -10.03 -7.57
C VAL A 242 5.67 -10.93 -7.07
N GLY A 243 4.63 -10.34 -6.49
CA GLY A 243 3.47 -11.08 -5.97
C GLY A 243 2.63 -11.75 -7.05
N GLY A 244 2.55 -11.12 -8.22
CA GLY A 244 1.67 -11.47 -9.34
C GLY A 244 0.54 -10.47 -9.50
N MET A 245 0.52 -9.80 -10.64
CA MET A 245 -0.40 -8.72 -10.95
C MET A 245 -1.86 -9.15 -10.86
N GLY A 246 -2.69 -8.39 -10.11
CA GLY A 246 -4.12 -8.68 -9.91
C GLY A 246 -4.42 -9.69 -8.79
N SER A 247 -3.42 -10.20 -8.07
CA SER A 247 -3.59 -11.12 -6.95
C SER A 247 -3.32 -10.44 -5.61
N ILE A 248 -4.35 -10.28 -4.75
CA ILE A 248 -4.19 -9.72 -3.40
C ILE A 248 -3.34 -10.63 -2.51
N THR A 249 -3.53 -11.94 -2.59
CA THR A 249 -2.69 -12.90 -1.86
C THR A 249 -1.26 -12.86 -2.36
N GLY A 250 -1.07 -12.69 -3.67
CA GLY A 250 0.24 -12.46 -4.27
C GLY A 250 0.88 -11.18 -3.77
N ALA A 251 0.13 -10.07 -3.73
CA ALA A 251 0.63 -8.80 -3.20
C ALA A 251 1.05 -8.93 -1.71
N ALA A 252 0.32 -9.69 -0.89
CA ALA A 252 0.71 -9.94 0.49
C ALA A 252 2.03 -10.72 0.60
N LEU A 253 2.20 -11.79 -0.18
CA LEU A 253 3.45 -12.56 -0.21
C LEU A 253 4.61 -11.74 -0.78
N GLY A 254 4.37 -10.98 -1.85
CA GLY A 254 5.35 -10.05 -2.43
C GLY A 254 5.79 -8.99 -1.42
N ALA A 255 4.84 -8.40 -0.68
CA ALA A 255 5.14 -7.41 0.35
C ALA A 255 6.00 -8.00 1.47
N ILE A 256 5.68 -9.20 1.95
CA ILE A 256 6.49 -9.89 2.97
C ILE A 256 7.90 -10.14 2.45
N LEU A 257 8.04 -10.69 1.26
CA LEU A 257 9.34 -10.98 0.67
C LEU A 257 10.18 -9.71 0.50
N ILE A 258 9.60 -8.66 -0.11
CA ILE A 258 10.32 -7.41 -0.40
C ILE A 258 10.59 -6.63 0.88
N GLY A 259 9.60 -6.44 1.77
CA GLY A 259 9.77 -5.66 3.00
C GLY A 259 10.78 -6.28 3.96
N VAL A 260 10.77 -7.61 4.10
CA VAL A 260 11.77 -8.32 4.91
C VAL A 260 13.16 -8.21 4.26
N ALA A 261 13.26 -8.49 2.97
CA ALA A 261 14.54 -8.44 2.27
C ALA A 261 15.17 -7.03 2.28
N GLU A 262 14.39 -5.98 2.06
CA GLU A 262 14.84 -4.59 2.11
C GLU A 262 15.31 -4.21 3.51
N GLN A 263 14.59 -4.64 4.56
CA GLN A 263 14.97 -4.38 5.94
C GLN A 263 16.28 -5.10 6.31
N PHE A 264 16.47 -6.35 5.87
CA PHE A 264 17.75 -7.03 6.03
C PHE A 264 18.84 -6.36 5.22
N GLY A 265 18.54 -5.94 3.98
CA GLY A 265 19.44 -5.14 3.16
C GLY A 265 19.88 -3.86 3.86
N SER A 266 18.95 -3.12 4.48
CA SER A 266 19.25 -1.88 5.22
C SER A 266 20.17 -2.09 6.42
N VAL A 267 20.10 -3.25 7.07
CA VAL A 267 20.95 -3.57 8.22
C VAL A 267 22.34 -4.06 7.81
N TYR A 268 22.42 -4.93 6.80
CA TYR A 268 23.68 -5.58 6.42
C TYR A 268 24.40 -4.89 5.25
N PHE A 269 23.65 -4.24 4.36
CA PHE A 269 24.14 -3.57 3.15
C PHE A 269 23.43 -2.23 2.92
N PRO A 270 23.58 -1.21 3.82
CA PRO A 270 22.76 0.01 3.81
C PRO A 270 22.75 0.74 2.45
N THR A 271 23.92 0.80 1.78
CA THR A 271 24.07 1.47 0.48
C THR A 271 23.27 0.80 -0.63
N TYR A 272 22.99 -0.50 -0.52
CA TYR A 272 22.35 -1.31 -1.56
C TYR A 272 20.94 -1.80 -1.17
N ALA A 273 20.37 -1.32 -0.08
CA ALA A 273 19.09 -1.80 0.45
C ALA A 273 17.97 -1.77 -0.60
N ILE A 274 17.83 -0.66 -1.33
CA ILE A 274 16.84 -0.51 -2.40
C ILE A 274 17.15 -1.45 -3.58
N ALA A 275 18.44 -1.63 -3.92
CA ALA A 275 18.84 -2.52 -5.00
C ALA A 275 18.47 -3.99 -4.73
N VAL A 276 18.43 -4.40 -3.46
CA VAL A 276 18.00 -5.76 -3.07
C VAL A 276 16.57 -6.03 -3.54
N SER A 277 15.66 -5.09 -3.38
CA SER A 277 14.27 -5.23 -3.82
C SER A 277 14.16 -5.41 -5.34
N PHE A 278 14.91 -4.62 -6.11
CA PHE A 278 14.96 -4.76 -7.57
C PHE A 278 15.64 -6.05 -8.03
N LEU A 279 16.69 -6.49 -7.36
CA LEU A 279 17.34 -7.77 -7.66
C LEU A 279 16.41 -8.96 -7.44
N ILE A 280 15.62 -8.94 -6.35
CA ILE A 280 14.60 -9.96 -6.11
C ILE A 280 13.54 -9.93 -7.20
N MET A 281 13.09 -8.73 -7.61
CA MET A 281 12.13 -8.59 -8.71
C MET A 281 12.66 -9.23 -9.99
N VAL A 282 13.88 -8.90 -10.38
CA VAL A 282 14.52 -9.47 -11.58
C VAL A 282 14.64 -10.99 -11.44
N ALA A 283 15.08 -11.49 -10.30
CA ALA A 283 15.19 -12.93 -10.04
C ALA A 283 13.83 -13.63 -10.15
N VAL A 284 12.79 -13.08 -9.51
CA VAL A 284 11.44 -13.67 -9.59
C VAL A 284 10.95 -13.69 -11.02
N LEU A 285 11.06 -12.58 -11.77
CA LEU A 285 10.61 -12.51 -13.16
C LEU A 285 11.40 -13.45 -14.09
N ALA A 286 12.70 -13.68 -13.83
CA ALA A 286 13.50 -14.61 -14.60
C ALA A 286 13.03 -16.07 -14.46
N PHE A 287 12.54 -16.47 -13.29
CA PHE A 287 12.06 -17.83 -13.03
C PHE A 287 10.54 -17.98 -13.13
N ARG A 288 9.79 -16.92 -12.81
CA ARG A 288 8.31 -16.86 -12.85
C ARG A 288 7.84 -15.51 -13.39
N PRO A 289 7.71 -15.36 -14.70
CA PRO A 289 7.34 -14.08 -15.32
C PRO A 289 5.94 -13.58 -14.94
N GLU A 290 5.06 -14.47 -14.45
CA GLU A 290 3.72 -14.12 -13.95
C GLU A 290 3.73 -13.70 -12.47
N GLY A 291 4.90 -13.73 -11.79
CA GLY A 291 5.00 -13.52 -10.35
C GLY A 291 4.71 -14.79 -9.54
N ILE A 292 4.76 -14.68 -8.20
CA ILE A 292 4.63 -15.84 -7.29
C ILE A 292 3.24 -16.48 -7.37
N MET A 293 2.19 -15.66 -7.44
CA MET A 293 0.77 -16.09 -7.43
C MET A 293 0.02 -15.61 -8.68
N GLY A 294 0.72 -15.27 -9.75
CA GLY A 294 0.11 -14.94 -11.03
C GLY A 294 -0.57 -16.16 -11.66
N ALA A 295 -1.72 -15.96 -12.32
CA ALA A 295 -2.40 -17.03 -13.05
C ALA A 295 -1.59 -17.39 -14.29
N ARG A 296 -1.21 -18.67 -14.43
CA ARG A 296 -0.70 -19.20 -15.70
C ARG A 296 -1.81 -19.08 -16.76
N ARG A 297 -1.54 -18.33 -17.80
CA ARG A 297 -2.37 -18.27 -19.00
C ARG A 297 -1.94 -19.32 -20.02
#